data_f0edf52200f42db07d7a5974ffdda97a
#
_entry.id   f0edf52200f42db07d7a5974ffdda97a
#
_cell.length_a   1.000
_cell.length_b   1.000
_cell.length_c   1.000
_cell.angle_alpha   90.00
_cell.angle_beta   90.00
_cell.angle_gamma   90.00
#
_symmetry.space_group_name_H-M   'P 1'
#
loop_
_entity.id
_entity.type
_entity.pdbx_description
1 polymer ?
#
loop_
_entity_poly.entity_id
_entity_poly.type
_entity_poly.pdbx_seq_one_letter_code
_entity_poly.pdbx_strand_id
1 'polypeptide(L)'
;PISMREAWDFFSTPKNLSAITPAHMNFEILYNSGSDKMYAGQIISYKVSVLPGMRVAWTTEITHVEEGVYFIDEQRFGPYAMWHHEHRFRETDRGVEMTDEVNYAI
;
A
#
# COMPACT_ATOMS: atom_id res chain seq x y z
N PRO A 1 10.11 -13.81 -14.92
CA PRO A 1 9.86 -12.37 -14.88
C PRO A 1 8.42 -12.06 -15.29
N ILE A 2 7.81 -11.10 -14.61
CA ILE A 2 6.46 -10.66 -14.91
C ILE A 2 6.50 -9.35 -15.67
N SER A 3 5.40 -9.05 -16.39
CA SER A 3 5.30 -7.80 -17.12
C SER A 3 4.97 -6.64 -16.16
N MET A 4 5.18 -5.41 -16.63
CA MET A 4 4.78 -4.24 -15.86
C MET A 4 3.27 -4.25 -15.60
N ARG A 5 2.48 -4.65 -16.58
CA ARG A 5 1.02 -4.72 -16.42
C ARG A 5 0.63 -5.67 -15.29
N GLU A 6 1.24 -6.84 -15.27
CA GLU A 6 0.94 -7.83 -14.23
C GLU A 6 1.35 -7.32 -12.84
N ALA A 7 2.55 -6.72 -12.75
CA ALA A 7 3.03 -6.18 -11.49
C ALA A 7 2.13 -5.05 -11.00
N TRP A 8 1.82 -4.11 -11.89
CA TRP A 8 0.98 -2.97 -11.53
C TRP A 8 -0.42 -3.43 -11.09
N ASP A 9 -1.04 -4.33 -11.86
CA ASP A 9 -2.38 -4.81 -11.54
C ASP A 9 -2.43 -5.49 -10.18
N PHE A 10 -1.39 -6.25 -9.85
CA PHE A 10 -1.34 -6.93 -8.56
C PHE A 10 -1.16 -5.94 -7.41
N PHE A 11 -0.14 -5.08 -7.48
CA PHE A 11 0.19 -4.20 -6.37
C PHE A 11 -0.76 -3.01 -6.23
N SER A 12 -1.49 -2.65 -7.27
CA SER A 12 -2.48 -1.57 -7.21
C SER A 12 -3.89 -2.05 -6.86
N THR A 13 -4.03 -3.31 -6.45
CA THR A 13 -5.30 -3.87 -6.01
C THR A 13 -5.28 -4.01 -4.50
N PRO A 14 -6.09 -3.21 -3.77
CA PRO A 14 -6.00 -3.18 -2.29
C PRO A 14 -6.12 -4.54 -1.61
N LYS A 15 -6.98 -5.42 -2.11
CA LYS A 15 -7.15 -6.74 -1.49
C LYS A 15 -5.88 -7.57 -1.50
N ASN A 16 -4.93 -7.27 -2.37
CA ASN A 16 -3.67 -8.00 -2.43
C ASN A 16 -2.67 -7.55 -1.36
N LEU A 17 -2.98 -6.47 -0.64
CA LEU A 17 -2.09 -5.99 0.42
C LEU A 17 -1.89 -7.05 1.50
N SER A 18 -2.92 -7.81 1.84
CA SER A 18 -2.78 -8.87 2.83
C SER A 18 -1.87 -9.99 2.34
N ALA A 19 -1.83 -10.23 1.03
CA ALA A 19 -0.98 -11.28 0.46
C ALA A 19 0.51 -10.93 0.54
N ILE A 20 0.85 -9.63 0.52
CA ILE A 20 2.24 -9.19 0.56
C ILE A 20 2.68 -8.72 1.94
N THR A 21 1.75 -8.64 2.90
CA THR A 21 2.08 -8.27 4.27
C THR A 21 2.44 -9.53 5.06
N PRO A 22 3.53 -9.51 5.84
CA PRO A 22 3.90 -10.69 6.62
C PRO A 22 2.76 -11.19 7.49
N ALA A 23 2.58 -12.50 7.56
CA ALA A 23 1.46 -13.10 8.30
C ALA A 23 1.42 -12.70 9.78
N HIS A 24 2.59 -12.51 10.41
CA HIS A 24 2.65 -12.14 11.82
C HIS A 24 2.07 -10.75 12.11
N MET A 25 1.88 -9.93 11.08
CA MET A 25 1.29 -8.60 11.25
C MET A 25 -0.23 -8.63 11.29
N ASN A 26 -0.86 -9.78 11.03
CA ASN A 26 -2.31 -9.94 11.11
C ASN A 26 -3.07 -8.83 10.39
N PHE A 27 -2.73 -8.61 9.13
CA PHE A 27 -3.33 -7.55 8.32
C PHE A 27 -4.78 -7.91 7.99
N GLU A 28 -5.68 -6.96 8.22
CA GLU A 28 -7.10 -7.15 7.92
C GLU A 28 -7.70 -5.85 7.41
N ILE A 29 -8.25 -5.86 6.19
CA ILE A 29 -8.93 -4.70 5.64
C ILE A 29 -10.32 -4.61 6.25
N LEU A 30 -10.64 -3.45 6.85
CA LEU A 30 -11.92 -3.18 7.47
C LEU A 30 -12.84 -2.38 6.55
N TYR A 31 -12.28 -1.51 5.70
CA TYR A 31 -13.05 -0.62 4.85
C TYR A 31 -12.23 -0.22 3.65
N ASN A 32 -12.88 -0.14 2.50
CA ASN A 32 -12.29 0.34 1.27
C ASN A 32 -13.36 1.15 0.55
N SER A 33 -13.12 2.45 0.39
CA SER A 33 -14.12 3.36 -0.20
C SER A 33 -14.34 3.15 -1.68
N GLY A 34 -13.48 2.37 -2.33
CA GLY A 34 -13.47 2.29 -3.76
C GLY A 34 -13.60 0.88 -4.32
N SER A 35 -13.21 0.79 -5.58
CA SER A 35 -13.29 -0.44 -6.36
C SER A 35 -12.05 -1.31 -6.13
N ASP A 36 -11.88 -2.30 -7.00
CA ASP A 36 -10.76 -3.24 -6.96
C ASP A 36 -9.42 -2.60 -7.29
N LYS A 37 -9.44 -1.40 -7.90
CA LYS A 37 -8.21 -0.70 -8.30
C LYS A 37 -8.02 0.55 -7.46
N MET A 38 -6.76 0.90 -7.21
CA MET A 38 -6.43 2.12 -6.50
C MET A 38 -6.68 3.35 -7.36
N TYR A 39 -7.15 4.42 -6.72
CA TYR A 39 -7.36 5.72 -7.36
C TYR A 39 -7.07 6.83 -6.36
N ALA A 40 -6.73 8.00 -6.84
CA ALA A 40 -6.44 9.14 -5.99
C ALA A 40 -7.69 9.54 -5.19
N GLY A 41 -7.55 9.63 -3.88
CA GLY A 41 -8.67 9.92 -2.98
C GLY A 41 -9.28 8.70 -2.31
N GLN A 42 -8.83 7.51 -2.66
CA GLN A 42 -9.34 6.28 -2.07
C GLN A 42 -8.93 6.17 -0.60
N ILE A 43 -9.87 5.76 0.25
CA ILE A 43 -9.65 5.55 1.67
C ILE A 43 -9.69 4.06 1.98
N ILE A 44 -8.68 3.57 2.66
CA ILE A 44 -8.59 2.17 3.07
C ILE A 44 -8.27 2.15 4.56
N SER A 45 -9.11 1.47 5.34
CA SER A 45 -8.87 1.28 6.77
C SER A 45 -8.60 -0.18 7.04
N TYR A 46 -7.62 -0.46 7.90
CA TYR A 46 -7.26 -1.82 8.23
C TYR A 46 -6.70 -1.90 9.64
N LYS A 47 -6.56 -3.13 10.13
CA LYS A 47 -5.87 -3.41 11.39
C LYS A 47 -4.59 -4.16 11.08
N VAL A 48 -3.55 -3.84 11.80
CA VAL A 48 -2.25 -4.48 11.62
C VAL A 48 -1.55 -4.55 12.97
N SER A 49 -0.80 -5.62 13.20
CA SER A 49 -0.01 -5.78 14.42
C SER A 49 1.34 -5.11 14.24
N VAL A 50 1.60 -4.07 15.02
CA VAL A 50 2.91 -3.40 15.01
C VAL A 50 3.83 -4.01 16.06
N LEU A 51 3.26 -4.63 17.09
CA LEU A 51 3.99 -5.38 18.12
C LEU A 51 3.23 -6.66 18.40
N PRO A 52 3.88 -7.71 18.90
CA PRO A 52 3.20 -8.96 19.23
C PRO A 52 2.02 -8.71 20.17
N GLY A 53 0.84 -9.21 19.81
CA GLY A 53 -0.35 -9.07 20.61
C GLY A 53 -1.01 -7.71 20.58
N MET A 54 -0.48 -6.75 19.81
CA MET A 54 -1.04 -5.41 19.73
C MET A 54 -1.45 -5.09 18.29
N ARG A 55 -2.75 -5.03 18.03
CA ARG A 55 -3.29 -4.63 16.74
C ARG A 55 -3.73 -3.18 16.82
N VAL A 56 -3.39 -2.40 15.81
CA VAL A 56 -3.77 -0.99 15.73
C VAL A 56 -4.57 -0.74 14.48
N ALA A 57 -5.48 0.24 14.57
CA ALA A 57 -6.23 0.71 13.42
C ALA A 57 -5.37 1.67 12.62
N TRP A 58 -5.43 1.53 11.29
CA TRP A 58 -4.65 2.36 10.38
C TRP A 58 -5.57 2.74 9.23
N THR A 59 -5.69 4.04 8.96
CA THR A 59 -6.45 4.52 7.82
C THR A 59 -5.51 5.24 6.87
N THR A 60 -5.50 4.81 5.63
CA THR A 60 -4.64 5.39 4.61
C THR A 60 -5.47 6.03 3.51
N GLU A 61 -4.92 7.06 2.90
CA GLU A 61 -5.48 7.65 1.70
C GLU A 61 -4.47 7.46 0.58
N ILE A 62 -4.95 6.96 -0.56
CA ILE A 62 -4.14 6.93 -1.77
C ILE A 62 -4.23 8.33 -2.35
N THR A 63 -3.15 9.09 -2.28
CA THR A 63 -3.17 10.50 -2.67
C THR A 63 -2.86 10.74 -4.13
N HIS A 64 -2.02 9.89 -4.71
CA HIS A 64 -1.59 10.04 -6.11
C HIS A 64 -1.47 8.68 -6.75
N VAL A 65 -1.90 8.57 -7.99
CA VAL A 65 -1.74 7.35 -8.80
C VAL A 65 -1.40 7.76 -10.23
N GLU A 66 -0.28 7.23 -10.74
CA GLU A 66 0.05 7.31 -12.16
C GLU A 66 0.25 5.89 -12.64
N GLU A 67 -0.70 5.39 -13.42
CA GLU A 67 -0.76 3.99 -13.79
C GLU A 67 0.54 3.50 -14.42
N GLY A 68 1.06 2.39 -13.87
CA GLY A 68 2.31 1.81 -14.36
C GLY A 68 3.57 2.52 -13.90
N VAL A 69 3.46 3.59 -13.13
CA VAL A 69 4.61 4.39 -12.72
C VAL A 69 4.75 4.43 -11.20
N TYR A 70 3.74 4.95 -10.50
CA TYR A 70 3.81 5.05 -9.04
C TYR A 70 2.44 5.25 -8.43
N PHE A 71 2.35 4.98 -7.12
CA PHE A 71 1.25 5.46 -6.31
C PHE A 71 1.78 5.86 -4.93
N ILE A 72 1.07 6.77 -4.28
CA ILE A 72 1.45 7.30 -2.98
C ILE A 72 0.32 7.05 -2.00
N ASP A 73 0.65 6.50 -0.83
CA ASP A 73 -0.30 6.40 0.27
C ASP A 73 0.19 7.20 1.46
N GLU A 74 -0.75 7.82 2.17
CA GLU A 74 -0.46 8.59 3.37
C GLU A 74 -1.37 8.14 4.49
N GLN A 75 -0.80 7.98 5.68
CA GLN A 75 -1.59 7.66 6.85
C GLN A 75 -2.41 8.88 7.25
N ARG A 76 -3.72 8.70 7.35
CA ARG A 76 -4.63 9.74 7.85
C ARG A 76 -5.00 9.50 9.30
N PHE A 77 -4.94 8.26 9.76
CA PHE A 77 -5.18 7.89 11.13
C PHE A 77 -4.34 6.65 11.45
N GLY A 78 -3.62 6.69 12.56
CA GLY A 78 -2.80 5.56 12.94
C GLY A 78 -1.70 5.97 13.91
N PRO A 79 -0.71 5.08 14.13
CA PRO A 79 0.30 5.28 15.17
C PRO A 79 1.37 6.32 14.84
N TYR A 80 1.50 6.74 13.60
CA TYR A 80 2.51 7.72 13.22
C TYR A 80 1.94 9.12 13.15
N ALA A 81 2.74 10.12 13.49
CA ALA A 81 2.35 11.51 13.29
C ALA A 81 2.31 11.84 11.79
N MET A 82 3.22 11.23 11.03
CA MET A 82 3.25 11.38 9.58
C MET A 82 3.72 10.07 8.96
N TRP A 83 3.10 9.71 7.86
CA TRP A 83 3.54 8.55 7.07
C TRP A 83 3.21 8.83 5.62
N HIS A 84 4.24 8.95 4.79
CA HIS A 84 4.11 9.22 3.36
C HIS A 84 4.91 8.16 2.64
N HIS A 85 4.24 7.30 1.89
CA HIS A 85 4.86 6.14 1.27
C HIS A 85 4.65 6.19 -0.24
N GLU A 86 5.74 6.29 -0.96
CA GLU A 86 5.73 6.29 -2.42
C GLU A 86 6.19 4.95 -2.93
N HIS A 87 5.35 4.32 -3.77
CA HIS A 87 5.64 3.03 -4.39
C HIS A 87 5.89 3.29 -5.88
N ARG A 88 7.13 3.12 -6.31
CA ARG A 88 7.50 3.34 -7.70
C ARG A 88 7.82 2.05 -8.41
N PHE A 89 7.44 1.98 -9.68
CA PHE A 89 7.62 0.82 -10.54
C PHE A 89 8.42 1.23 -11.76
N ARG A 90 9.39 0.41 -12.14
CA ARG A 90 10.19 0.66 -13.32
C ARG A 90 10.45 -0.65 -14.04
N GLU A 91 10.22 -0.64 -15.36
CA GLU A 91 10.50 -1.81 -16.18
C GLU A 91 11.99 -1.89 -16.46
N THR A 92 12.54 -3.11 -16.37
CA THR A 92 13.96 -3.37 -16.62
C THR A 92 14.08 -4.54 -17.59
N ASP A 93 15.31 -4.80 -18.06
CA ASP A 93 15.56 -5.92 -18.93
C ASP A 93 15.20 -7.28 -18.31
N ARG A 94 15.14 -7.34 -16.99
CA ARG A 94 14.90 -8.60 -16.26
C ARG A 94 13.52 -8.68 -15.64
N GLY A 95 12.67 -7.70 -15.87
CA GLY A 95 11.34 -7.66 -15.28
C GLY A 95 10.99 -6.29 -14.74
N VAL A 96 10.45 -6.24 -13.53
CA VAL A 96 9.98 -4.98 -12.92
C VAL A 96 10.72 -4.74 -11.62
N GLU A 97 11.23 -3.52 -11.48
CA GLU A 97 11.86 -3.05 -10.25
C GLU A 97 10.86 -2.21 -9.47
N MET A 98 10.67 -2.56 -8.19
CA MET A 98 9.85 -1.78 -7.29
C MET A 98 10.74 -1.05 -6.30
N THR A 99 10.46 0.25 -6.10
CA THR A 99 11.17 1.06 -5.12
C THR A 99 10.17 1.66 -4.15
N ASP A 100 10.42 1.48 -2.86
CA ASP A 100 9.58 2.06 -1.81
C ASP A 100 10.36 3.15 -1.11
N GLU A 101 9.74 4.32 -0.99
CA GLU A 101 10.33 5.42 -0.23
C GLU A 101 9.33 5.84 0.85
N VAL A 102 9.76 5.80 2.10
CA VAL A 102 8.91 6.13 3.23
C VAL A 102 9.50 7.32 3.98
N ASN A 103 8.70 8.35 4.16
CA ASN A 103 9.02 9.48 5.02
C ASN A 103 8.02 9.43 6.17
N TYR A 104 8.52 9.39 7.40
CA TYR A 104 7.64 9.24 8.55
C TYR A 104 8.13 10.03 9.76
N ALA A 105 7.19 10.26 10.68
CA ALA A 105 7.48 10.86 11.97
C ALA A 105 6.64 10.14 13.02
N ILE A 106 7.25 9.95 14.17
CA ILE A 106 6.60 9.25 15.28
C ILE A 106 5.74 10.23 16.11
#